data_3d7d83c78adaa9a6c4830f856a9ec684
#
_entry.id   3d7d83c78adaa9a6c4830f856a9ec684
#
_cell.length_a   1.000
_cell.length_b   1.000
_cell.length_c   1.000
_cell.angle_alpha   90.00
_cell.angle_beta   90.00
_cell.angle_gamma   90.00
#
_symmetry.space_group_name_H-M   'P 1'
#
loop_
_entity.id
_entity.type
_entity.pdbx_description
1 polymer ?
#
loop_
_entity_poly.entity_id
_entity_poly.type
_entity_poly.pdbx_seq_one_letter_code
_entity_poly.pdbx_strand_id
1 'polypeptide(L)'
;MAGLLKKAEKFITHDYLLIVISDFIDPQASIIPSLAKLTQHNDIIACYVYDQLEHDIRPLENLVLGDGEYQLQLSANKKGLTEKFNHYTEQKLSNMQTTFAKHNIPLLSFSTEFNVAGQVRKHLGKMRISPRCEIIAA
;
A
#
# COMPACT_ATOMS: atom_id res chain seq x y z
N MET A 1 2.07 -12.18 -3.82
CA MET A 1 2.17 -11.85 -2.38
C MET A 1 1.57 -12.93 -1.45
N ALA A 2 0.38 -13.45 -1.65
CA ALA A 2 -0.26 -14.45 -0.77
C ALA A 2 0.63 -15.68 -0.45
N GLY A 3 1.35 -16.21 -1.43
CA GLY A 3 2.28 -17.33 -1.23
C GLY A 3 3.48 -17.00 -0.33
N LEU A 4 3.95 -15.75 -0.34
CA LEU A 4 5.02 -15.26 0.52
C LEU A 4 4.54 -15.17 1.97
N LEU A 5 3.34 -14.61 2.19
CA LEU A 5 2.74 -14.51 3.54
C LEU A 5 2.50 -15.88 4.15
N LYS A 6 2.00 -16.87 3.38
CA LYS A 6 1.86 -18.25 3.85
C LYS A 6 3.18 -18.90 4.25
N LYS A 7 4.29 -18.54 3.58
CA LYS A 7 5.62 -18.98 4.00
C LYS A 7 6.04 -18.27 5.28
N ALA A 8 5.82 -16.95 5.38
CA ALA A 8 6.13 -16.16 6.56
C ALA A 8 5.41 -16.66 7.82
N GLU A 9 4.14 -17.08 7.71
CA GLU A 9 3.37 -17.69 8.81
C GLU A 9 4.08 -18.87 9.50
N LYS A 10 4.97 -19.55 8.79
CA LYS A 10 5.73 -20.69 9.37
C LYS A 10 6.91 -20.25 10.23
N PHE A 11 7.41 -19.05 10.03
CA PHE A 11 8.59 -18.52 10.72
C PHE A 11 8.23 -17.47 11.77
N ILE A 12 7.15 -16.72 11.54
CA ILE A 12 6.66 -15.67 12.43
C ILE A 12 5.71 -16.30 13.44
N THR A 13 6.16 -16.40 14.68
CA THR A 13 5.37 -17.01 15.78
C THR A 13 4.62 -15.94 16.57
N HIS A 14 5.30 -15.20 17.43
CA HIS A 14 4.72 -14.15 18.27
C HIS A 14 5.77 -13.07 18.59
N ASP A 15 5.31 -11.88 18.96
CA ASP A 15 6.13 -10.73 19.37
C ASP A 15 7.07 -10.17 18.26
N TYR A 16 6.68 -10.36 16.99
CA TYR A 16 7.38 -9.76 15.85
C TYR A 16 6.71 -8.46 15.41
N LEU A 17 7.51 -7.55 14.89
CA LEU A 17 7.05 -6.46 14.04
C LEU A 17 7.21 -6.87 12.57
N LEU A 18 6.11 -7.07 11.86
CA LEU A 18 6.09 -7.38 10.45
C LEU A 18 5.80 -6.12 9.63
N ILE A 19 6.74 -5.73 8.79
CA ILE A 19 6.56 -4.63 7.84
C ILE A 19 6.33 -5.23 6.46
N VAL A 20 5.14 -4.98 5.90
CA VAL A 20 4.76 -5.46 4.56
C VAL A 20 4.85 -4.30 3.59
N ILE A 21 5.80 -4.34 2.66
CA ILE A 21 6.02 -3.29 1.66
C ILE A 21 5.54 -3.81 0.31
N SER A 22 4.57 -3.14 -0.31
CA SER A 22 3.98 -3.56 -1.59
C SER A 22 3.16 -2.44 -2.22
N ASP A 23 2.88 -2.59 -3.51
CA ASP A 23 1.87 -1.85 -4.28
C ASP A 23 0.44 -2.40 -4.09
N PHE A 24 0.30 -3.55 -3.41
CA PHE A 24 -0.97 -4.24 -3.15
C PHE A 24 -1.85 -4.41 -4.41
N ILE A 25 -1.21 -4.68 -5.57
CA ILE A 25 -1.92 -4.99 -6.83
C ILE A 25 -2.72 -6.29 -6.69
N ASP A 26 -2.18 -7.28 -5.96
CA ASP A 26 -2.87 -8.53 -5.68
C ASP A 26 -4.21 -8.28 -4.96
N PRO A 27 -5.25 -9.07 -5.26
CA PRO A 27 -6.53 -8.95 -4.59
C PRO A 27 -6.37 -9.00 -3.08
N GLN A 28 -6.84 -7.98 -2.37
CA GLN A 28 -6.77 -7.91 -0.91
C GLN A 28 -7.41 -9.13 -0.24
N ALA A 29 -8.45 -9.69 -0.89
CA ALA A 29 -9.13 -10.91 -0.43
C ALA A 29 -8.17 -12.11 -0.25
N SER A 30 -7.03 -12.14 -0.97
CA SER A 30 -6.06 -13.23 -0.88
C SER A 30 -5.01 -13.04 0.22
N ILE A 31 -4.75 -11.80 0.66
CA ILE A 31 -3.69 -11.47 1.63
C ILE A 31 -4.23 -11.16 3.02
N ILE A 32 -5.41 -10.57 3.10
CA ILE A 32 -6.02 -10.14 4.37
C ILE A 32 -6.20 -11.30 5.36
N PRO A 33 -6.67 -12.50 4.98
CA PRO A 33 -6.81 -13.60 5.93
C PRO A 33 -5.49 -13.99 6.61
N SER A 34 -4.39 -14.02 5.85
CA SER A 34 -3.07 -14.32 6.39
C SER A 34 -2.56 -13.21 7.32
N LEU A 35 -2.75 -11.94 6.94
CA LEU A 35 -2.37 -10.81 7.78
C LEU A 35 -3.20 -10.78 9.06
N ALA A 36 -4.51 -10.96 8.98
CA ALA A 36 -5.41 -10.98 10.13
C ALA A 36 -5.07 -12.09 11.14
N LYS A 37 -4.57 -13.23 10.65
CA LYS A 37 -4.07 -14.30 11.52
C LYS A 37 -2.79 -13.89 12.24
N LEU A 38 -1.85 -13.27 11.53
CA LEU A 38 -0.58 -12.83 12.09
C LEU A 38 -0.74 -11.70 13.11
N THR A 39 -1.75 -10.81 12.97
CA THR A 39 -2.01 -9.72 13.93
C THR A 39 -2.43 -10.20 15.31
N GLN A 40 -2.82 -11.48 15.48
CA GLN A 40 -3.23 -11.99 16.79
C GLN A 40 -2.09 -12.00 17.80
N HIS A 41 -0.86 -12.16 17.33
CA HIS A 41 0.33 -12.30 18.19
C HIS A 41 1.51 -11.42 17.74
N ASN A 42 1.33 -10.57 16.73
CA ASN A 42 2.40 -9.76 16.16
C ASN A 42 1.87 -8.37 15.80
N ASP A 43 2.77 -7.40 15.77
CA ASP A 43 2.48 -6.07 15.23
C ASP A 43 2.73 -6.06 13.71
N ILE A 44 1.79 -5.48 12.94
CA ILE A 44 1.93 -5.39 11.48
C ILE A 44 1.79 -3.95 11.04
N ILE A 45 2.68 -3.52 10.16
CA ILE A 45 2.59 -2.25 9.44
C ILE A 45 2.56 -2.57 7.94
N ALA A 46 1.55 -2.09 7.24
CA ALA A 46 1.48 -2.15 5.79
C ALA A 46 2.00 -0.85 5.18
N CYS A 47 2.98 -0.95 4.29
CA CYS A 47 3.54 0.15 3.54
C CYS A 47 3.08 0.03 2.08
N TYR A 48 2.14 0.88 1.67
CA TYR A 48 1.67 0.98 0.30
C TYR A 48 2.60 1.90 -0.49
N VAL A 49 3.29 1.34 -1.46
CA VAL A 49 4.18 2.09 -2.36
C VAL A 49 3.46 2.33 -3.68
N TYR A 50 3.42 3.55 -4.13
CA TYR A 50 2.74 3.93 -5.36
C TYR A 50 3.54 4.96 -6.16
N ASP A 51 3.36 4.93 -7.48
CA ASP A 51 3.82 5.98 -8.36
C ASP A 51 2.78 7.11 -8.46
N GLN A 52 3.23 8.36 -8.46
CA GLN A 52 2.33 9.51 -8.56
C GLN A 52 1.49 9.47 -9.84
N LEU A 53 2.05 8.96 -10.94
CA LEU A 53 1.33 8.80 -12.20
C LEU A 53 0.17 7.80 -12.11
N GLU A 54 0.22 6.83 -11.19
CA GLU A 54 -0.89 5.91 -10.92
C GLU A 54 -2.03 6.58 -10.13
N HIS A 55 -1.75 7.68 -9.45
CA HIS A 55 -2.72 8.39 -8.60
C HIS A 55 -3.30 9.65 -9.22
N ASP A 56 -2.54 10.30 -10.08
CA ASP A 56 -2.92 11.57 -10.71
C ASP A 56 -2.47 11.57 -12.16
N ILE A 57 -3.31 11.01 -13.02
CA ILE A 57 -3.10 11.15 -14.46
C ILE A 57 -3.46 12.60 -14.80
N ARG A 58 -2.44 13.45 -14.84
CA ARG A 58 -2.58 14.76 -15.46
C ARG A 58 -2.89 14.56 -16.95
N PRO A 59 -3.66 15.46 -17.59
CA PRO A 59 -3.90 15.38 -19.02
C PRO A 59 -2.58 15.57 -19.77
N LEU A 60 -1.85 14.47 -19.94
CA LEU A 60 -0.69 14.39 -20.83
C LEU A 60 -1.22 14.17 -22.23
N GLU A 61 -0.84 15.02 -23.17
CA GLU A 61 -1.39 15.04 -24.54
C GLU A 61 -1.24 13.71 -25.30
N ASN A 62 -0.36 12.81 -24.86
CA ASN A 62 -0.17 11.47 -25.42
C ASN A 62 0.37 10.50 -24.38
N LEU A 63 -0.50 9.99 -23.49
CA LEU A 63 -0.11 8.93 -22.60
C LEU A 63 -0.25 7.57 -23.31
N VAL A 64 0.84 6.84 -23.43
CA VAL A 64 0.85 5.44 -23.87
C VAL A 64 0.97 4.55 -22.66
N LEU A 65 -0.10 3.85 -22.33
CA LEU A 65 -0.08 2.80 -21.29
C LEU A 65 0.17 1.46 -21.98
N GLY A 66 1.14 0.69 -21.49
CA GLY A 66 1.43 -0.63 -22.01
C GLY A 66 1.87 -1.57 -20.89
N ASP A 67 1.46 -2.84 -20.98
CA ASP A 67 1.88 -3.94 -20.10
C ASP A 67 2.95 -4.84 -20.74
N GLY A 68 3.49 -4.41 -21.89
CA GLY A 68 4.48 -5.18 -22.67
C GLY A 68 3.87 -5.96 -23.83
N GLU A 69 2.60 -6.35 -23.77
CA GLU A 69 1.88 -7.04 -24.85
C GLU A 69 0.84 -6.13 -25.53
N TYR A 70 0.22 -5.23 -24.76
CA TYR A 70 -0.80 -4.31 -25.26
C TYR A 70 -0.39 -2.87 -24.97
N GLN A 71 -0.62 -1.98 -25.95
CA GLN A 71 -0.42 -0.55 -25.79
C GLN A 71 -1.76 0.16 -26.00
N LEU A 72 -2.16 0.95 -25.00
CA LEU A 72 -3.33 1.81 -25.07
C LEU A 72 -2.86 3.26 -25.17
N GLN A 73 -3.09 3.89 -26.31
CA GLN A 73 -2.83 5.31 -26.48
C GLN A 73 -4.04 6.12 -26.01
N LEU A 74 -3.89 6.83 -24.91
CA LEU A 74 -4.91 7.73 -24.39
C LEU A 74 -4.69 9.12 -24.96
N SER A 75 -5.55 9.54 -25.89
CA SER A 75 -5.57 10.93 -26.38
C SER A 75 -6.23 11.82 -25.33
N ALA A 76 -5.60 12.95 -25.04
CA ALA A 76 -6.01 13.95 -24.02
C ALA A 76 -7.45 14.52 -24.15
N ASN A 77 -8.15 14.19 -25.22
CA ASN A 77 -9.49 14.73 -25.49
C ASN A 77 -10.64 14.08 -24.66
N LYS A 78 -10.33 13.19 -23.71
CA LYS A 78 -11.34 12.54 -22.85
C LYS A 78 -11.17 12.98 -21.39
N LYS A 79 -11.47 14.25 -21.08
CA LYS A 79 -11.53 14.76 -19.69
C LYS A 79 -12.27 13.80 -18.74
N GLY A 80 -13.37 13.19 -19.18
CA GLY A 80 -14.12 12.23 -18.39
C GLY A 80 -13.39 10.89 -18.10
N LEU A 81 -12.35 10.51 -18.85
CA LEU A 81 -11.57 9.31 -18.58
C LEU A 81 -10.57 9.53 -17.44
N THR A 82 -9.90 10.67 -17.44
CA THR A 82 -8.98 11.08 -16.37
C THR A 82 -9.73 11.18 -15.03
N GLU A 83 -10.90 11.83 -15.02
CA GLU A 83 -11.74 11.94 -13.82
C GLU A 83 -12.19 10.56 -13.30
N LYS A 84 -12.62 9.68 -14.19
CA LYS A 84 -13.00 8.30 -13.81
C LYS A 84 -11.83 7.51 -13.27
N PHE A 85 -10.64 7.66 -13.84
CA PHE A 85 -9.45 6.99 -13.36
C PHE A 85 -9.02 7.49 -11.98
N ASN A 86 -8.95 8.80 -11.78
CA ASN A 86 -8.60 9.39 -10.49
C ASN A 86 -9.62 8.99 -9.42
N HIS A 87 -10.92 9.01 -9.75
CA HIS A 87 -11.95 8.53 -8.84
C HIS A 87 -11.80 7.04 -8.48
N TYR A 88 -11.46 6.19 -9.46
CA TYR A 88 -11.21 4.78 -9.22
C TYR A 88 -10.00 4.54 -8.29
N THR A 89 -8.90 5.27 -8.49
CA THR A 89 -7.70 5.16 -7.64
C THR A 89 -7.96 5.65 -6.22
N GLU A 90 -8.70 6.74 -6.05
CA GLU A 90 -9.14 7.23 -4.74
C GLU A 90 -10.02 6.22 -4.01
N GLN A 91 -11.00 5.64 -4.70
CA GLN A 91 -11.86 4.59 -4.13
C GLN A 91 -11.04 3.36 -3.74
N LYS A 92 -10.11 2.92 -4.58
CA LYS A 92 -9.21 1.79 -4.29
C LYS A 92 -8.42 2.04 -3.01
N LEU A 93 -7.82 3.22 -2.86
CA LEU A 93 -7.05 3.59 -1.68
C LEU A 93 -7.94 3.66 -0.42
N SER A 94 -9.11 4.28 -0.51
CA SER A 94 -10.07 4.37 0.60
C SER A 94 -10.56 2.99 1.05
N ASN A 95 -10.87 2.10 0.11
CA ASN A 95 -11.26 0.72 0.39
C ASN A 95 -10.13 -0.05 1.06
N MET A 96 -8.88 0.15 0.60
CA MET A 96 -7.70 -0.45 1.18
C MET A 96 -7.50 0.02 2.63
N GLN A 97 -7.54 1.33 2.88
CA GLN A 97 -7.44 1.91 4.22
C GLN A 97 -8.50 1.33 5.17
N THR A 98 -9.75 1.27 4.71
CA THR A 98 -10.86 0.72 5.50
C THR A 98 -10.65 -0.76 5.82
N THR A 99 -10.17 -1.52 4.85
CA THR A 99 -9.95 -2.97 5.01
C THR A 99 -8.82 -3.25 5.99
N PHE A 100 -7.69 -2.57 5.88
CA PHE A 100 -6.56 -2.74 6.79
C PHE A 100 -6.91 -2.25 8.21
N ALA A 101 -7.63 -1.13 8.33
CA ALA A 101 -8.07 -0.60 9.62
C ALA A 101 -8.99 -1.56 10.38
N LYS A 102 -9.88 -2.31 9.70
CA LYS A 102 -10.73 -3.35 10.32
C LYS A 102 -9.93 -4.44 11.01
N HIS A 103 -8.69 -4.66 10.60
CA HIS A 103 -7.78 -5.66 11.17
C HIS A 103 -6.71 -5.04 12.06
N ASN A 104 -6.86 -3.77 12.45
CA ASN A 104 -5.88 -3.01 13.25
C ASN A 104 -4.49 -2.94 12.61
N ILE A 105 -4.41 -2.97 11.27
CA ILE A 105 -3.16 -2.85 10.52
C ILE A 105 -3.04 -1.41 10.02
N PRO A 106 -2.10 -0.61 10.52
CA PRO A 106 -1.85 0.72 9.97
C PRO A 106 -1.33 0.61 8.54
N LEU A 107 -1.95 1.37 7.63
CA LEU A 107 -1.54 1.51 6.24
C LEU A 107 -0.82 2.85 6.06
N LEU A 108 0.46 2.79 5.72
CA LEU A 108 1.30 3.95 5.43
C LEU A 108 1.52 4.05 3.93
N SER A 109 1.20 5.20 3.33
CA SER A 109 1.33 5.41 1.89
C SER A 109 2.64 6.14 1.57
N PHE A 110 3.43 5.59 0.64
CA PHE A 110 4.72 6.10 0.20
C PHE A 110 4.71 6.34 -1.31
N SER A 111 4.94 7.58 -1.71
CA SER A 111 5.16 7.92 -3.11
C SER A 111 6.62 7.70 -3.51
N THR A 112 6.84 7.17 -4.71
CA THR A 112 8.18 7.01 -5.30
C THR A 112 8.84 8.35 -5.65
N GLU A 113 8.05 9.41 -5.81
CA GLU A 113 8.53 10.75 -6.19
C GLU A 113 9.27 11.48 -5.05
N PHE A 114 8.89 11.22 -3.80
CA PHE A 114 9.41 11.96 -2.65
C PHE A 114 10.46 11.19 -1.86
N ASN A 115 11.30 11.94 -1.14
CA ASN A 115 12.31 11.35 -0.26
C ASN A 115 11.69 10.42 0.79
N VAL A 116 12.08 9.16 0.79
CA VAL A 116 11.53 8.10 1.66
C VAL A 116 11.73 8.44 3.16
N ALA A 117 12.91 8.91 3.56
CA ALA A 117 13.19 9.23 4.95
C ALA A 117 12.28 10.34 5.51
N GLY A 118 11.95 11.33 4.67
CA GLY A 118 10.99 12.40 5.01
C GLY A 118 9.57 11.82 5.21
N GLN A 119 9.14 10.94 4.32
CA GLN A 119 7.83 10.29 4.42
C GLN A 119 7.75 9.39 5.66
N VAL A 120 8.78 8.59 5.94
CA VAL A 120 8.85 7.74 7.14
C VAL A 120 8.73 8.59 8.41
N ARG A 121 9.51 9.66 8.53
CA ARG A 121 9.41 10.58 9.70
C ARG A 121 8.01 11.17 9.85
N LYS A 122 7.37 11.55 8.75
CA LYS A 122 6.01 12.10 8.75
C LYS A 122 4.97 11.08 9.22
N HIS A 123 5.10 9.83 8.80
CA HIS A 123 4.18 8.77 9.19
C HIS A 123 4.42 8.31 10.64
N LEU A 124 5.65 7.97 11.01
CA LEU A 124 5.99 7.47 12.34
C LEU A 124 5.86 8.57 13.41
N GLY A 125 6.18 9.84 13.09
CA GLY A 125 6.00 10.95 14.01
C GLY A 125 4.54 11.23 14.38
N LYS A 126 3.57 10.72 13.62
CA LYS A 126 2.14 10.79 13.91
C LYS A 126 1.59 9.53 14.60
N MET A 127 2.32 8.44 14.56
CA MET A 127 1.95 7.22 15.25
C MET A 127 2.17 7.41 16.75
N ARG A 128 1.10 7.30 17.54
CA ARG A 128 1.25 7.06 18.98
C ARG A 128 1.73 5.62 19.13
N ILE A 129 3.02 5.45 19.35
CA ILE A 129 3.59 4.15 19.70
C ILE A 129 2.94 3.76 21.03
N SER A 130 2.24 2.64 21.07
CA SER A 130 1.77 2.06 22.32
C SER A 130 3.00 1.82 23.21
N PRO A 131 2.93 2.07 24.54
CA PRO A 131 4.11 2.00 25.42
C PRO A 131 4.71 0.59 25.60
N ARG A 132 4.33 -0.39 24.77
CA ARG A 132 4.88 -1.75 24.76
C ARG A 132 6.06 -1.98 23.81
N CYS A 133 6.43 -1.00 22.99
CA CYS A 133 7.61 -1.11 22.13
C CYS A 133 8.77 -0.32 22.75
N GLU A 134 9.63 -0.99 23.50
CA GLU A 134 10.97 -0.49 23.78
C GLU A 134 11.81 -0.63 22.50
N ILE A 135 12.23 0.51 21.93
CA ILE A 135 13.22 0.51 20.86
C ILE A 135 14.57 0.22 21.49
N ILE A 136 15.03 -1.03 21.41
CA ILE A 136 16.42 -1.35 21.71
C ILE A 136 17.22 -0.91 20.48
N ALA A 137 17.80 0.29 20.55
CA ALA A 137 18.82 0.72 19.61
C ALA A 137 20.12 -0.03 19.94
N ALA A 138 20.55 -0.85 18.99
CA ALA A 138 21.90 -1.42 19.01
C ALA A 138 22.85 -0.50 18.28
#